data_a94d2508aeddefcc5006216327e1f36c
#
_entry.id   a94d2508aeddefcc5006216327e1f36c
#
_cell.length_a   1.000
_cell.length_b   1.000
_cell.length_c   1.000
_cell.angle_alpha   90.00
_cell.angle_beta   90.00
_cell.angle_gamma   90.00
#
_symmetry.space_group_name_H-M   'P 1'
#
loop_
_entity.id
_entity.type
_entity.pdbx_description
1 polymer ?
#
loop_
_entity_poly.entity_id
_entity_poly.type
_entity_poly.pdbx_seq_one_letter_code
_entity_poly.pdbx_strand_id
1 'polypeptide(L)'
;GSEGVFYVVNNRGNVWTGGAPVDLASWDSIIQRLDKQGAIEENVVFVNRNFGFMIDDMLAAQNSYGAGGTSYGLFDNDEEMALNLGFTGFRRGYDFYKSDWKYLNDPTMRGGLNQTAGSGAIDGLLVPAGSTSVYDQILGKNAKRPFLHVRYRASETEDRRYKTWITGSAGGAATSSLDAMEVHFLSERAVCTLGANNFFIFEQ
;
A
#
# COMPACT_ATOMS: atom_id res chain seq x y z
N GLY A 1 15.84 -14.61 -1.53
CA GLY A 1 14.87 -13.75 -0.85
C GLY A 1 13.52 -13.78 -1.55
N SER A 2 12.48 -13.28 -0.92
CA SER A 2 11.18 -13.12 -1.58
C SER A 2 11.19 -11.88 -2.48
N GLU A 3 10.41 -11.94 -3.56
CA GLU A 3 10.15 -10.77 -4.39
C GLU A 3 9.38 -9.71 -3.58
N GLY A 4 9.69 -8.42 -3.79
CA GLY A 4 8.96 -7.32 -3.18
C GLY A 4 7.59 -7.12 -3.85
N VAL A 5 6.63 -6.51 -3.13
CA VAL A 5 5.27 -6.30 -3.65
C VAL A 5 5.26 -5.52 -4.97
N PHE A 6 6.05 -4.45 -5.08
CA PHE A 6 6.11 -3.64 -6.29
C PHE A 6 6.65 -4.42 -7.48
N TYR A 7 7.69 -5.22 -7.27
CA TYR A 7 8.24 -6.08 -8.31
C TYR A 7 7.21 -7.11 -8.81
N VAL A 8 6.49 -7.75 -7.88
CA VAL A 8 5.46 -8.75 -8.23
C VAL A 8 4.33 -8.10 -9.01
N VAL A 9 3.83 -6.94 -8.57
CA VAL A 9 2.71 -6.27 -9.24
C VAL A 9 3.15 -5.70 -10.59
N ASN A 10 4.35 -5.16 -10.70
CA ASN A 10 4.88 -4.68 -11.99
C ASN A 10 4.99 -5.79 -13.03
N ASN A 11 5.40 -7.00 -12.62
CA ASN A 11 5.60 -8.12 -13.55
C ASN A 11 4.34 -8.96 -13.80
N ARG A 12 3.42 -9.04 -12.84
CA ARG A 12 2.27 -9.97 -12.88
C ARG A 12 0.93 -9.32 -12.58
N GLY A 13 0.93 -8.07 -12.16
CA GLY A 13 -0.26 -7.28 -11.84
C GLY A 13 -0.60 -6.28 -12.93
N ASN A 14 -1.19 -5.18 -12.51
CA ASN A 14 -1.55 -4.08 -13.39
C ASN A 14 -0.71 -2.86 -13.10
N VAL A 15 -0.29 -2.18 -14.16
CA VAL A 15 0.44 -0.93 -14.09
C VAL A 15 -0.36 0.14 -14.83
N TRP A 16 -0.52 1.28 -14.19
CA TRP A 16 -1.03 2.50 -14.77
C TRP A 16 0.14 3.46 -14.94
N THR A 17 0.42 3.84 -16.16
CA THR A 17 1.50 4.76 -16.52
C THR A 17 0.95 6.09 -16.96
N GLY A 18 1.67 7.18 -16.71
CA GLY A 18 1.27 8.52 -17.11
C GLY A 18 0.74 9.38 -15.95
N GLY A 19 1.17 9.09 -14.75
CA GLY A 19 0.81 9.83 -13.54
C GLY A 19 -0.47 9.34 -12.86
N ALA A 20 -0.85 10.03 -11.80
CA ALA A 20 -2.05 9.70 -11.05
C ALA A 20 -3.32 9.91 -11.90
N PRO A 21 -4.31 9.00 -11.84
CA PRO A 21 -5.58 9.20 -12.52
C PRO A 21 -6.35 10.35 -11.87
N VAL A 22 -6.47 11.45 -12.60
CA VAL A 22 -7.05 12.73 -12.11
C VAL A 22 -8.50 12.94 -12.50
N ASP A 23 -9.07 12.03 -13.30
CA ASP A 23 -10.44 12.12 -13.78
C ASP A 23 -11.21 10.79 -13.62
N LEU A 24 -12.52 10.88 -13.69
CA LEU A 24 -13.40 9.71 -13.59
C LEU A 24 -13.25 8.76 -14.79
N ALA A 25 -12.88 9.26 -15.97
CA ALA A 25 -12.72 8.42 -17.15
C ALA A 25 -11.50 7.49 -17.00
N SER A 26 -10.41 7.98 -16.39
CA SER A 26 -9.26 7.18 -16.03
C SER A 26 -9.62 6.08 -15.02
N TRP A 27 -10.41 6.42 -14.00
CA TRP A 27 -10.91 5.44 -13.03
C TRP A 27 -11.85 4.41 -13.67
N ASP A 28 -12.70 4.82 -14.61
CA ASP A 28 -13.54 3.89 -15.37
C ASP A 28 -12.70 2.88 -16.16
N SER A 29 -11.59 3.32 -16.74
CA SER A 29 -10.65 2.44 -17.45
C SER A 29 -9.97 1.44 -16.50
N ILE A 30 -9.62 1.87 -15.29
CA ILE A 30 -9.06 1.02 -14.25
C ILE A 30 -10.08 -0.04 -13.83
N ILE A 31 -11.32 0.37 -13.56
CA ILE A 31 -12.43 -0.52 -13.17
C ILE A 31 -12.70 -1.56 -14.27
N GLN A 32 -12.81 -1.13 -15.54
CA GLN A 32 -13.00 -2.05 -16.66
C GLN A 32 -11.85 -3.06 -16.78
N ARG A 33 -10.62 -2.66 -16.47
CA ARG A 33 -9.49 -3.58 -16.48
C ARG A 33 -9.54 -4.57 -15.34
N LEU A 34 -9.96 -4.13 -14.15
CA LEU A 34 -10.18 -5.00 -12.99
C LEU A 34 -11.33 -6.00 -13.26
N ASP A 35 -12.44 -5.54 -13.84
CA ASP A 35 -13.58 -6.40 -14.21
C ASP A 35 -13.18 -7.52 -15.16
N LYS A 36 -12.38 -7.22 -16.19
CA LYS A 36 -11.89 -8.23 -17.13
C LYS A 36 -11.08 -9.33 -16.47
N GLN A 37 -10.53 -9.06 -15.29
CA GLN A 37 -9.72 -10.01 -14.52
C GLN A 37 -10.49 -10.67 -13.39
N GLY A 38 -11.78 -10.34 -13.21
CA GLY A 38 -12.61 -10.86 -12.14
C GLY A 38 -12.12 -10.42 -10.76
N ALA A 39 -11.70 -9.16 -10.66
CA ALA A 39 -11.14 -8.62 -9.44
C ALA A 39 -12.20 -8.45 -8.34
N ILE A 40 -11.73 -8.28 -7.10
CA ILE A 40 -12.56 -8.02 -5.94
C ILE A 40 -13.02 -6.56 -5.95
N GLU A 41 -14.29 -6.34 -5.59
CA GLU A 41 -14.91 -5.02 -5.62
C GLU A 41 -14.38 -4.07 -4.53
N GLU A 42 -13.98 -4.60 -3.38
CA GLU A 42 -13.45 -3.81 -2.27
C GLU A 42 -11.93 -3.67 -2.37
N ASN A 43 -11.43 -2.43 -2.41
CA ASN A 43 -10.02 -2.15 -2.59
C ASN A 43 -9.54 -1.03 -1.67
N VAL A 44 -8.28 -1.11 -1.24
CA VAL A 44 -7.58 -0.04 -0.53
C VAL A 44 -6.54 0.56 -1.47
N VAL A 45 -6.56 1.88 -1.61
CA VAL A 45 -5.60 2.63 -2.42
C VAL A 45 -4.63 3.32 -1.48
N PHE A 46 -3.42 2.82 -1.43
CA PHE A 46 -2.31 3.48 -0.76
C PHE A 46 -1.75 4.54 -1.70
N VAL A 47 -1.73 5.78 -1.26
CA VAL A 47 -1.35 6.92 -2.10
C VAL A 47 -0.25 7.75 -1.45
N ASN A 48 0.55 8.43 -2.28
CA ASN A 48 1.36 9.53 -1.81
C ASN A 48 0.49 10.76 -1.55
N ARG A 49 1.02 11.79 -0.91
CA ARG A 49 0.26 12.98 -0.53
C ARG A 49 -0.31 13.72 -1.74
N ASN A 50 0.46 13.84 -2.81
CA ASN A 50 0.05 14.53 -4.01
C ASN A 50 -1.11 13.80 -4.72
N PHE A 51 -1.00 12.49 -4.88
CA PHE A 51 -2.08 11.69 -5.46
C PHE A 51 -3.33 11.73 -4.57
N GLY A 52 -3.16 11.74 -3.23
CA GLY A 52 -4.25 11.93 -2.29
C GLY A 52 -5.02 13.23 -2.53
N PHE A 53 -4.32 14.34 -2.72
CA PHE A 53 -4.93 15.64 -3.04
C PHE A 53 -5.63 15.62 -4.42
N MET A 54 -5.03 14.99 -5.43
CA MET A 54 -5.66 14.86 -6.74
C MET A 54 -6.99 14.09 -6.70
N ILE A 55 -7.09 13.05 -5.87
CA ILE A 55 -8.35 12.33 -5.65
C ILE A 55 -9.37 13.24 -4.97
N ASP A 56 -8.96 13.98 -3.94
CA ASP A 56 -9.85 14.90 -3.23
C ASP A 56 -10.37 15.99 -4.17
N ASP A 57 -9.51 16.59 -4.99
CA ASP A 57 -9.88 17.60 -5.98
C ASP A 57 -10.82 17.03 -7.05
N MET A 58 -10.57 15.83 -7.53
CA MET A 58 -11.44 15.14 -8.49
C MET A 58 -12.83 14.95 -7.90
N LEU A 59 -12.94 14.50 -6.67
CA LEU A 59 -14.23 14.27 -6.00
C LEU A 59 -14.95 15.59 -5.68
N ALA A 60 -14.22 16.60 -5.25
CA ALA A 60 -14.76 17.95 -5.02
C ALA A 60 -15.30 18.57 -6.31
N ALA A 61 -14.63 18.38 -7.44
CA ALA A 61 -15.06 18.89 -8.75
C ALA A 61 -16.41 18.30 -9.19
N GLN A 62 -16.71 17.05 -8.83
CA GLN A 62 -18.01 16.41 -9.15
C GLN A 62 -19.18 17.11 -8.42
N ASN A 63 -18.94 17.69 -7.27
CA ASN A 63 -19.98 18.40 -6.50
C ASN A 63 -20.34 19.76 -7.09
N SER A 64 -19.46 20.32 -7.92
CA SER A 64 -19.67 21.64 -8.56
C SER A 64 -20.63 21.59 -9.75
N TYR A 65 -21.05 20.40 -10.20
CA TYR A 65 -21.92 20.21 -11.38
C TYR A 65 -23.43 20.31 -11.11
N GLY A 66 -23.85 20.57 -9.89
CA GLY A 66 -25.23 20.86 -9.53
C GLY A 66 -25.59 22.29 -9.92
N ALA A 67 -26.30 22.48 -11.02
CA ALA A 67 -26.89 23.75 -11.38
C ALA A 67 -27.89 24.21 -10.28
N GLY A 68 -27.41 24.96 -9.30
CA GLY A 68 -28.27 25.44 -8.21
C GLY A 68 -27.56 25.87 -6.93
N GLY A 69 -26.27 25.85 -6.85
CA GLY A 69 -25.51 26.55 -5.80
C GLY A 69 -25.70 26.09 -4.37
N THR A 70 -26.22 24.88 -4.13
CA THR A 70 -26.33 24.32 -2.80
C THR A 70 -25.59 22.99 -2.76
N SER A 71 -24.43 23.01 -2.12
CA SER A 71 -23.64 21.82 -1.80
C SER A 71 -24.38 20.96 -0.78
N TYR A 72 -25.37 20.19 -1.20
CA TYR A 72 -25.98 19.21 -0.32
C TYR A 72 -25.16 17.93 -0.32
N GLY A 73 -24.59 17.61 0.82
CA GLY A 73 -24.20 16.25 1.17
C GLY A 73 -22.72 15.87 1.12
N LEU A 74 -21.79 16.76 0.77
CA LEU A 74 -20.35 16.51 0.93
C LEU A 74 -19.74 17.03 2.23
N PHE A 75 -20.45 17.89 2.92
CA PHE A 75 -20.03 18.50 4.16
C PHE A 75 -21.14 18.34 5.19
N ASP A 76 -20.89 17.52 6.20
CA ASP A 76 -21.69 17.54 7.42
C ASP A 76 -21.28 18.82 8.16
N ASN A 77 -22.08 19.86 7.99
CA ASN A 77 -21.75 21.20 8.45
C ASN A 77 -22.38 21.41 9.83
N ASP A 78 -21.70 20.92 10.85
CA ASP A 78 -21.92 21.47 12.21
C ASP A 78 -21.27 22.86 12.25
N GLU A 79 -21.99 23.83 12.74
CA GLU A 79 -21.67 25.26 12.68
C GLU A 79 -20.29 25.68 13.25
N GLU A 80 -19.53 24.76 13.82
CA GLU A 80 -18.22 24.98 14.42
C GLU A 80 -17.06 24.25 13.71
N MET A 81 -17.31 23.50 12.62
CA MET A 81 -16.24 22.72 11.98
C MET A 81 -15.62 23.44 10.78
N ALA A 82 -14.28 23.44 10.75
CA ALA A 82 -13.51 23.81 9.57
C ALA A 82 -13.91 22.96 8.37
N LEU A 83 -13.91 23.57 7.17
CA LEU A 83 -14.20 22.90 5.92
C LEU A 83 -13.30 21.66 5.75
N ASN A 84 -13.91 20.48 5.69
CA ASN A 84 -13.19 19.24 5.47
C ASN A 84 -13.19 18.90 3.97
N LEU A 85 -12.05 19.03 3.33
CA LEU A 85 -11.84 18.71 1.92
C LEU A 85 -11.22 17.32 1.70
N GLY A 86 -10.95 16.57 2.77
CA GLY A 86 -10.37 15.23 2.69
C GLY A 86 -11.44 14.15 2.61
N PHE A 87 -11.34 13.27 1.60
CA PHE A 87 -12.19 12.11 1.44
C PHE A 87 -11.48 10.85 1.90
N THR A 88 -12.19 9.96 2.59
CA THR A 88 -11.68 8.65 3.02
C THR A 88 -11.77 7.60 1.93
N GLY A 89 -12.60 7.82 0.91
CA GLY A 89 -12.79 6.89 -0.19
C GLY A 89 -13.96 7.30 -1.08
N PHE A 90 -14.17 6.54 -2.13
CA PHE A 90 -15.28 6.72 -3.06
C PHE A 90 -15.75 5.37 -3.61
N ARG A 91 -16.97 5.35 -4.13
CA ARG A 91 -17.59 4.18 -4.78
C ARG A 91 -17.99 4.52 -6.21
N ARG A 92 -17.55 3.69 -7.16
CA ARG A 92 -17.95 3.74 -8.55
C ARG A 92 -18.06 2.33 -9.14
N GLY A 93 -19.07 1.57 -8.68
CA GLY A 93 -19.14 0.13 -8.93
C GLY A 93 -18.22 -0.67 -8.02
N TYR A 94 -16.98 -0.25 -7.88
CA TYR A 94 -15.99 -0.74 -6.93
C TYR A 94 -15.85 0.24 -5.75
N ASP A 95 -15.50 -0.28 -4.59
CA ASP A 95 -15.21 0.51 -3.40
C ASP A 95 -13.71 0.76 -3.31
N PHE A 96 -13.31 2.04 -3.24
CA PHE A 96 -11.93 2.46 -3.10
C PHE A 96 -11.76 3.23 -1.80
N TYR A 97 -11.02 2.67 -0.86
CA TYR A 97 -10.67 3.30 0.41
C TYR A 97 -9.28 3.92 0.29
N LYS A 98 -9.18 5.23 0.46
CA LYS A 98 -7.93 5.97 0.39
C LYS A 98 -7.16 5.88 1.70
N SER A 99 -5.88 5.58 1.63
CA SER A 99 -4.96 5.59 2.76
C SER A 99 -3.64 6.26 2.38
N ASP A 100 -3.25 7.28 3.13
CA ASP A 100 -1.95 7.93 2.95
C ASP A 100 -0.82 6.99 3.36
N TRP A 101 0.12 6.77 2.46
CA TRP A 101 1.34 6.05 2.76
C TRP A 101 2.54 6.97 2.73
N LYS A 102 2.94 7.43 3.92
CA LYS A 102 4.00 8.44 4.09
C LYS A 102 5.31 8.05 3.44
N TYR A 103 5.63 6.76 3.40
CA TYR A 103 6.85 6.27 2.74
C TYR A 103 6.85 6.47 1.22
N LEU A 104 5.73 6.73 0.58
CA LEU A 104 5.68 7.12 -0.83
C LEU A 104 6.04 8.60 -1.06
N ASN A 105 6.16 9.42 -0.01
CA ASN A 105 6.53 10.83 -0.10
C ASN A 105 8.02 11.11 0.14
N ASP A 106 8.73 10.17 0.79
CA ASP A 106 10.12 10.39 1.18
C ASP A 106 11.08 9.61 0.26
N PRO A 107 11.85 10.32 -0.59
CA PRO A 107 12.79 9.68 -1.50
C PRO A 107 13.98 9.02 -0.78
N THR A 108 14.28 9.41 0.48
CA THR A 108 15.46 8.93 1.20
C THR A 108 15.21 7.64 1.96
N MET A 109 14.00 7.44 2.47
CA MET A 109 13.66 6.27 3.32
C MET A 109 13.32 4.99 2.55
N ARG A 110 13.22 5.03 1.23
CA ARG A 110 12.65 3.95 0.42
C ARG A 110 13.59 3.30 -0.57
N GLY A 111 14.89 3.52 -0.41
CA GLY A 111 15.83 2.93 -1.36
C GLY A 111 15.57 3.32 -2.82
N GLY A 112 15.07 4.52 -3.06
CA GLY A 112 14.86 5.05 -4.39
C GLY A 112 13.53 4.71 -5.06
N LEU A 113 12.52 4.22 -4.32
CA LEU A 113 11.18 3.97 -4.88
C LEU A 113 10.48 5.23 -5.38
N ASN A 114 10.86 6.40 -4.90
CA ASN A 114 10.34 7.68 -5.37
C ASN A 114 11.49 8.65 -5.63
N GLN A 115 12.32 8.27 -6.55
CA GLN A 115 13.28 9.21 -7.10
C GLN A 115 12.49 10.31 -7.81
N THR A 116 12.95 11.55 -7.64
CA THR A 116 12.50 12.79 -8.26
C THR A 116 11.51 12.61 -9.43
N ALA A 117 10.40 13.35 -9.41
CA ALA A 117 9.39 13.37 -10.46
C ALA A 117 9.97 13.04 -11.85
N GLY A 118 9.70 11.83 -12.31
CA GLY A 118 10.25 11.28 -13.52
C GLY A 118 9.85 9.82 -13.66
N SER A 119 10.05 9.28 -14.82
CA SER A 119 9.75 7.91 -15.21
C SER A 119 10.09 6.88 -14.11
N GLY A 120 9.08 6.22 -13.58
CA GLY A 120 9.20 5.13 -12.61
C GLY A 120 8.97 5.49 -11.14
N ALA A 121 8.57 6.73 -10.82
CA ALA A 121 8.11 7.06 -9.47
C ALA A 121 6.75 6.42 -9.21
N ILE A 122 6.58 5.77 -8.06
CA ILE A 122 5.33 5.12 -7.67
C ILE A 122 4.50 6.12 -6.86
N ASP A 123 3.37 6.52 -7.40
CA ASP A 123 2.42 7.41 -6.74
C ASP A 123 1.48 6.68 -5.79
N GLY A 124 1.16 5.43 -6.12
CA GLY A 124 0.26 4.64 -5.30
C GLY A 124 0.24 3.16 -5.63
N LEU A 125 -0.42 2.42 -4.74
CA LEU A 125 -0.65 0.99 -4.86
C LEU A 125 -2.10 0.68 -4.49
N LEU A 126 -2.84 0.06 -5.40
CA LEU A 126 -4.15 -0.49 -5.13
C LEU A 126 -4.01 -1.96 -4.70
N VAL A 127 -4.59 -2.27 -3.56
CA VAL A 127 -4.56 -3.60 -2.93
C VAL A 127 -5.99 -4.08 -2.72
N PRO A 128 -6.36 -5.28 -3.19
CA PRO A 128 -7.68 -5.83 -2.90
C PRO A 128 -7.86 -6.04 -1.39
N ALA A 129 -8.98 -5.56 -0.85
CA ALA A 129 -9.37 -5.77 0.53
C ALA A 129 -10.02 -7.15 0.68
N GLY A 130 -9.72 -7.84 1.77
CA GLY A 130 -10.30 -9.14 2.02
C GLY A 130 -9.27 -10.27 2.08
N SER A 131 -9.77 -11.49 2.00
CA SER A 131 -8.96 -12.70 2.16
C SER A 131 -9.42 -13.79 1.21
N THR A 132 -8.47 -14.60 0.77
CA THR A 132 -8.74 -15.79 -0.02
C THR A 132 -8.29 -17.05 0.71
N SER A 133 -8.87 -18.20 0.35
CA SER A 133 -8.52 -19.49 0.90
C SER A 133 -7.36 -20.08 0.11
N VAL A 134 -6.27 -20.38 0.78
CA VAL A 134 -5.07 -20.97 0.19
C VAL A 134 -4.73 -22.25 0.95
N TYR A 135 -4.37 -23.31 0.21
CA TYR A 135 -3.86 -24.53 0.83
C TYR A 135 -2.47 -24.28 1.42
N ASP A 136 -2.38 -24.37 2.74
CA ASP A 136 -1.11 -24.24 3.45
C ASP A 136 -0.47 -25.63 3.62
N GLN A 137 0.65 -25.85 2.93
CA GLN A 137 1.35 -27.15 2.95
C GLN A 137 1.88 -27.52 4.34
N ILE A 138 2.21 -26.52 5.16
CA ILE A 138 2.73 -26.74 6.52
C ILE A 138 1.59 -27.18 7.44
N LEU A 139 0.42 -26.52 7.31
CA LEU A 139 -0.76 -26.83 8.12
C LEU A 139 -1.56 -28.02 7.58
N GLY A 140 -1.30 -28.46 6.35
CA GLY A 140 -2.04 -29.53 5.68
C GLY A 140 -3.53 -29.23 5.45
N LYS A 141 -3.93 -27.97 5.48
CA LYS A 141 -5.31 -27.51 5.31
C LYS A 141 -5.42 -26.15 4.66
N ASN A 142 -6.63 -25.84 4.17
CA ASN A 142 -6.92 -24.50 3.67
C ASN A 142 -6.92 -23.49 4.82
N ALA A 143 -6.18 -22.40 4.63
CA ALA A 143 -6.14 -21.27 5.55
C ALA A 143 -6.59 -19.99 4.82
N LYS A 144 -7.46 -19.20 5.46
CA LYS A 144 -7.81 -17.86 5.00
C LYS A 144 -6.59 -16.94 5.16
N ARG A 145 -6.23 -16.28 4.06
CA ARG A 145 -5.10 -15.35 4.06
C ARG A 145 -5.48 -14.06 3.35
N PRO A 146 -5.10 -12.88 3.88
CA PRO A 146 -5.22 -11.62 3.16
C PRO A 146 -4.46 -11.67 1.84
N PHE A 147 -4.91 -10.91 0.84
CA PHE A 147 -4.24 -10.83 -0.46
C PHE A 147 -2.82 -10.34 -0.36
N LEU A 148 -2.56 -9.37 0.53
CA LEU A 148 -1.23 -8.92 0.90
C LEU A 148 -0.97 -9.28 2.37
N HIS A 149 0.05 -10.07 2.63
CA HIS A 149 0.42 -10.44 4.00
C HIS A 149 1.92 -10.70 4.12
N VAL A 150 2.40 -10.69 5.35
CA VAL A 150 3.80 -11.02 5.67
C VAL A 150 3.85 -12.37 6.37
N ARG A 151 4.75 -13.22 5.92
CA ARG A 151 5.08 -14.48 6.58
C ARG A 151 6.45 -14.35 7.22
N TYR A 152 6.56 -14.89 8.42
CA TYR A 152 7.83 -14.96 9.15
C TYR A 152 8.33 -16.40 9.15
N ARG A 153 9.65 -16.56 9.19
CA ARG A 153 10.23 -17.89 9.32
C ARG A 153 9.87 -18.47 10.68
N ALA A 154 9.25 -19.64 10.67
CA ALA A 154 8.97 -20.39 11.90
C ALA A 154 10.29 -20.98 12.45
N SER A 155 10.47 -20.90 13.75
CA SER A 155 11.54 -21.57 14.48
C SER A 155 11.00 -21.98 15.85
N GLU A 156 11.33 -23.19 16.27
CA GLU A 156 10.94 -23.70 17.60
C GLU A 156 11.83 -23.17 18.71
N THR A 157 13.05 -22.77 18.39
CA THR A 157 14.06 -22.38 19.38
C THR A 157 14.24 -20.88 19.51
N GLU A 158 13.97 -20.11 18.47
CA GLU A 158 14.20 -18.66 18.44
C GLU A 158 13.09 -17.92 17.70
N ASP A 159 12.72 -16.72 18.18
CA ASP A 159 11.83 -15.84 17.44
C ASP A 159 12.60 -15.17 16.28
N ARG A 160 12.27 -15.58 15.04
CA ARG A 160 12.85 -15.06 13.82
C ARG A 160 12.12 -13.82 13.26
N ARG A 161 11.05 -13.37 13.88
CA ARG A 161 10.34 -12.16 13.50
C ARG A 161 11.16 -10.93 13.82
N TYR A 162 11.80 -10.93 14.98
CA TYR A 162 12.71 -9.89 15.43
C TYR A 162 13.63 -10.44 16.51
N LYS A 163 14.91 -10.52 16.19
CA LYS A 163 15.96 -10.96 17.09
C LYS A 163 16.99 -9.82 17.25
N THR A 164 17.37 -9.55 18.47
CA THR A 164 18.44 -8.60 18.78
C THR A 164 19.46 -9.28 19.66
N TRP A 165 20.72 -9.00 19.43
CA TRP A 165 21.82 -9.42 20.33
C TRP A 165 22.94 -8.39 20.32
N ILE A 166 23.73 -8.40 21.37
CA ILE A 166 24.86 -7.49 21.56
C ILE A 166 26.14 -8.33 21.54
N THR A 167 27.14 -7.84 20.82
CA THR A 167 28.50 -8.37 20.81
C THR A 167 29.50 -7.27 21.16
N GLY A 168 30.67 -7.67 21.66
CA GLY A 168 31.75 -6.74 22.05
C GLY A 168 32.08 -6.77 23.54
N SER A 169 33.20 -6.19 23.91
CA SER A 169 33.71 -6.18 25.29
C SER A 169 32.93 -5.24 26.20
N ALA A 170 32.43 -4.12 25.69
CA ALA A 170 31.65 -3.13 26.45
C ALA A 170 30.29 -3.63 26.96
N GLY A 171 29.74 -4.71 26.37
CA GLY A 171 28.49 -5.33 26.78
C GLY A 171 28.60 -6.44 27.83
N GLY A 172 29.78 -6.68 28.40
CA GLY A 172 30.01 -7.73 29.39
C GLY A 172 30.23 -9.13 28.83
N ALA A 173 30.11 -9.33 27.53
CA ALA A 173 30.45 -10.56 26.83
C ALA A 173 31.78 -10.30 26.07
N ALA A 174 32.88 -10.83 26.54
CA ALA A 174 34.21 -10.67 25.93
C ALA A 174 34.30 -11.43 24.60
N THR A 175 33.59 -10.95 23.59
CA THR A 175 33.51 -11.56 22.24
C THR A 175 34.43 -10.88 21.23
N SER A 176 35.09 -9.78 21.62
CA SER A 176 35.99 -9.04 20.76
C SER A 176 37.17 -8.47 21.62
N SER A 177 38.34 -8.35 20.99
CA SER A 177 39.51 -7.65 21.59
C SER A 177 39.41 -6.14 21.48
N LEU A 178 38.43 -5.62 20.76
CA LEU A 178 38.14 -4.19 20.64
C LEU A 178 37.20 -3.77 21.76
N ASP A 179 37.51 -2.64 22.40
CA ASP A 179 36.57 -1.99 23.34
C ASP A 179 35.44 -1.30 22.57
N ALA A 180 34.55 -2.12 22.04
CA ALA A 180 33.43 -1.71 21.22
C ALA A 180 32.18 -2.48 21.61
N MET A 181 31.04 -1.90 21.32
CA MET A 181 29.73 -2.55 21.44
C MET A 181 29.03 -2.54 20.06
N GLU A 182 28.61 -3.69 19.63
CA GLU A 182 27.81 -3.85 18.40
C GLU A 182 26.43 -4.40 18.73
N VAL A 183 25.40 -3.73 18.24
CA VAL A 183 24.02 -4.16 18.38
C VAL A 183 23.55 -4.71 17.04
N HIS A 184 23.19 -5.98 17.04
CA HIS A 184 22.74 -6.66 15.83
C HIS A 184 21.23 -6.84 15.85
N PHE A 185 20.62 -6.71 14.66
CA PHE A 185 19.20 -6.91 14.44
C PHE A 185 18.99 -7.91 13.31
N LEU A 186 18.12 -8.88 13.53
CA LEU A 186 17.74 -9.87 12.52
C LEU A 186 16.22 -9.96 12.43
N SER A 187 15.70 -9.93 11.21
CA SER A 187 14.30 -10.22 10.94
C SER A 187 14.19 -11.01 9.63
N GLU A 188 13.65 -12.23 9.73
CA GLU A 188 13.42 -13.11 8.58
C GLU A 188 11.94 -13.08 8.22
N ARG A 189 11.61 -12.37 7.15
CA ARG A 189 10.24 -12.17 6.67
C ARG A 189 10.16 -12.28 5.16
N ALA A 190 8.99 -12.71 4.68
CA ALA A 190 8.66 -12.72 3.26
C ALA A 190 7.33 -12.00 3.05
N VAL A 191 7.30 -11.09 2.09
CA VAL A 191 6.06 -10.49 1.62
C VAL A 191 5.40 -11.45 0.66
N CYS A 192 4.12 -11.74 0.87
CA CYS A 192 3.33 -12.63 0.04
C CYS A 192 2.16 -11.85 -0.58
N THR A 193 2.05 -11.93 -1.88
CA THR A 193 0.93 -11.39 -2.66
C THR A 193 0.14 -12.55 -3.27
N LEU A 194 -1.15 -12.55 -3.09
CA LEU A 194 -2.06 -13.53 -3.68
C LEU A 194 -2.90 -12.85 -4.75
N GLY A 195 -3.03 -13.46 -5.94
CA GLY A 195 -3.80 -12.86 -7.01
C GLY A 195 -3.25 -11.51 -7.46
N ALA A 196 -1.98 -11.47 -7.88
CA ALA A 196 -1.30 -10.23 -8.28
C ALA A 196 -2.04 -9.43 -9.37
N ASN A 197 -2.85 -10.09 -10.19
CA ASN A 197 -3.73 -9.50 -11.20
C ASN A 197 -4.83 -8.58 -10.63
N ASN A 198 -5.11 -8.65 -9.33
CA ASN A 198 -6.05 -7.75 -8.65
C ASN A 198 -5.39 -6.48 -8.11
N PHE A 199 -4.07 -6.40 -8.17
CA PHE A 199 -3.31 -5.24 -7.71
C PHE A 199 -3.07 -4.28 -8.87
N PHE A 200 -2.94 -3.00 -8.53
CA PHE A 200 -2.58 -1.94 -9.48
C PHE A 200 -1.47 -1.08 -8.90
N ILE A 201 -0.45 -0.78 -9.70
CA ILE A 201 0.57 0.24 -9.39
C ILE A 201 0.26 1.48 -10.23
N PHE A 202 0.37 2.65 -9.61
CA PHE A 202 0.29 3.95 -10.27
C PHE A 202 1.69 4.53 -10.36
N GLU A 203 2.20 4.67 -11.60
CA GLU A 203 3.54 5.17 -11.91
C GLU A 203 3.45 6.48 -12.70
N GLN A 204 4.41 7.39 -12.43
CA GLN A 204 4.61 8.60 -13.22
C GLN A 204 5.32 8.33 -14.54
#